data_5a9641b48ed5eff6f89b92b9a23d8b2e
#
_entry.id   5a9641b48ed5eff6f89b92b9a23d8b2e
#
_cell.length_a   1.000
_cell.length_b   1.000
_cell.length_c   1.000
_cell.angle_alpha   90.00
_cell.angle_beta   90.00
_cell.angle_gamma   90.00
#
_symmetry.space_group_name_H-M   'P 1'
#
loop_
_entity.id
_entity.type
_entity.pdbx_description
1 polymer ?
#
loop_
_entity_poly.entity_id
_entity_poly.type
_entity_poly.pdbx_seq_one_letter_code
_entity_poly.pdbx_strand_id
1 'polypeptide(L)'
;MKFIIYGIYRCSIEVEDHKLMRQNKYNYYTHIDITRARELQYNISLIEDDEPNVLYYSREKTINACQAFRPFVDYMYQLKSNNILGAKNILNCLWGALCESMNFIVYHTAGAETHIDQDKPLISIKPRRKNEEEYEIKLQSIHKTFKSDWARLKPFLLSKGRTLLSKAIEPNTEHIMRGHTDSLYSSIKLNDLVYLGSNMGDIQYAGSCKNAKILINVVF
;
A
#
# COMPACT_ATOMS: atom_id res chain seq x y z
N MET A 1 0.67 -7.71 -26.07
CA MET A 1 1.87 -6.99 -25.58
C MET A 1 2.80 -8.01 -24.93
N LYS A 2 4.00 -8.26 -25.51
CA LYS A 2 4.88 -9.38 -25.06
C LYS A 2 5.65 -9.09 -23.77
N PHE A 3 5.97 -7.86 -23.48
CA PHE A 3 6.74 -7.48 -22.28
C PHE A 3 6.05 -6.34 -21.54
N ILE A 4 6.04 -6.42 -20.21
CA ILE A 4 5.56 -5.37 -19.33
C ILE A 4 6.79 -4.62 -18.81
N ILE A 5 6.88 -3.34 -19.13
CA ILE A 5 7.95 -2.47 -18.67
C ILE A 5 7.75 -2.16 -17.18
N TYR A 6 8.81 -2.01 -16.44
CA TYR A 6 8.75 -1.65 -15.03
C TYR A 6 8.14 -0.27 -14.84
N GLY A 7 6.96 -0.19 -14.24
CA GLY A 7 6.24 1.07 -14.16
C GLY A 7 4.86 0.99 -13.52
N ILE A 8 4.12 2.10 -13.65
CA ILE A 8 2.73 2.26 -13.26
C ILE A 8 1.93 2.53 -14.53
N TYR A 9 0.82 1.85 -14.68
CA TYR A 9 -0.05 1.88 -15.85
C TYR A 9 -1.42 2.42 -15.47
N ARG A 10 -1.98 3.27 -16.32
CA ARG A 10 -3.38 3.67 -16.26
C ARG A 10 -4.17 2.83 -17.26
N CYS A 11 -4.90 1.85 -16.73
CA CYS A 11 -5.62 0.88 -17.54
C CYS A 11 -6.88 0.39 -16.80
N SER A 12 -7.85 -0.10 -17.53
CA SER A 12 -8.98 -0.84 -16.99
C SER A 12 -8.64 -2.32 -16.91
N ILE A 13 -9.01 -2.98 -15.82
CA ILE A 13 -8.92 -4.42 -15.65
C ILE A 13 -10.30 -4.93 -15.29
N GLU A 14 -10.82 -5.85 -16.08
CA GLU A 14 -12.08 -6.54 -15.81
C GLU A 14 -11.82 -7.68 -14.82
N VAL A 15 -12.07 -7.39 -13.54
CA VAL A 15 -11.82 -8.33 -12.45
C VAL A 15 -13.03 -9.24 -12.29
N GLU A 16 -12.85 -10.54 -12.50
CA GLU A 16 -13.89 -11.56 -12.34
C GLU A 16 -14.03 -12.00 -10.88
N ASP A 17 -12.91 -12.26 -10.20
CA ASP A 17 -12.91 -12.63 -8.78
C ASP A 17 -12.19 -11.58 -7.92
N HIS A 18 -12.96 -10.83 -7.16
CA HIS A 18 -12.45 -9.79 -6.25
C HIS A 18 -11.64 -10.33 -5.06
N LYS A 19 -11.68 -11.65 -4.79
CA LYS A 19 -10.80 -12.28 -3.79
C LYS A 19 -9.37 -12.37 -4.32
N LEU A 20 -9.21 -12.62 -5.61
CA LEU A 20 -7.91 -12.77 -6.26
C LEU A 20 -7.28 -11.43 -6.65
N MET A 21 -8.10 -10.48 -7.06
CA MET A 21 -7.64 -9.16 -7.45
C MET A 21 -8.69 -8.10 -7.13
N ARG A 22 -8.26 -6.94 -6.63
CA ARG A 22 -9.15 -5.79 -6.40
C ARG A 22 -9.05 -4.80 -7.53
N GLN A 23 -10.19 -4.35 -8.00
CA GLN A 23 -10.25 -3.25 -8.95
C GLN A 23 -9.85 -1.94 -8.26
N ASN A 24 -8.97 -1.17 -8.90
CA ASN A 24 -8.58 0.14 -8.44
C ASN A 24 -9.54 1.20 -9.02
N LYS A 25 -10.22 1.95 -8.16
CA LYS A 25 -11.18 2.98 -8.59
C LYS A 25 -10.57 4.10 -9.46
N TYR A 26 -9.25 4.27 -9.40
CA TYR A 26 -8.52 5.27 -10.19
C TYR A 26 -7.83 4.66 -11.41
N ASN A 27 -7.95 3.35 -11.62
CA ASN A 27 -7.36 2.63 -12.74
C ASN A 27 -5.82 2.72 -12.84
N TYR A 28 -5.11 2.93 -11.72
CA TYR A 28 -3.66 2.89 -11.68
C TYR A 28 -3.16 1.56 -11.12
N TYR A 29 -2.36 0.86 -11.89
CA TYR A 29 -1.82 -0.45 -11.56
C TYR A 29 -0.32 -0.48 -11.79
N THR A 30 0.43 -1.16 -10.92
CA THR A 30 1.84 -1.40 -11.18
C THR A 30 2.02 -2.51 -12.21
N HIS A 31 3.22 -2.62 -12.80
CA HIS A 31 3.55 -3.75 -13.67
C HIS A 31 3.37 -5.11 -12.97
N ILE A 32 3.48 -5.16 -11.63
CA ILE A 32 3.26 -6.37 -10.83
C ILE A 32 1.78 -6.75 -10.85
N ASP A 33 0.87 -5.78 -10.65
CA ASP A 33 -0.58 -6.00 -10.74
C ASP A 33 -0.98 -6.45 -12.15
N ILE A 34 -0.44 -5.79 -13.20
CA ILE A 34 -0.68 -6.16 -14.61
C ILE A 34 -0.21 -7.58 -14.89
N THR A 35 0.97 -7.95 -14.38
CA THR A 35 1.48 -9.33 -14.53
C THR A 35 0.53 -10.32 -13.88
N ARG A 36 0.06 -10.02 -12.67
CA ARG A 36 -0.89 -10.89 -11.98
C ARG A 36 -2.23 -11.00 -12.69
N ALA A 37 -2.79 -9.89 -13.18
CA ALA A 37 -4.02 -9.89 -13.96
C ALA A 37 -3.91 -10.78 -15.22
N ARG A 38 -2.75 -10.77 -15.86
CA ARG A 38 -2.48 -11.67 -17.02
C ARG A 38 -2.37 -13.14 -16.62
N GLU A 39 -1.73 -13.45 -15.49
CA GLU A 39 -1.69 -14.81 -14.95
C GLU A 39 -3.11 -15.33 -14.72
N LEU A 40 -4.02 -14.47 -14.25
CA LEU A 40 -5.43 -14.74 -14.03
C LEU A 40 -6.29 -14.67 -15.30
N GLN A 41 -5.69 -14.36 -16.45
CA GLN A 41 -6.37 -14.24 -17.76
C GLN A 41 -7.42 -13.13 -17.83
N TYR A 42 -7.31 -12.11 -16.98
CA TYR A 42 -8.23 -10.97 -16.99
C TYR A 42 -7.98 -10.06 -18.20
N ASN A 43 -9.06 -9.47 -18.73
CA ASN A 43 -8.98 -8.49 -19.79
C ASN A 43 -8.39 -7.18 -19.28
N ILE A 44 -7.41 -6.66 -20.01
CA ILE A 44 -6.70 -5.42 -19.69
C ILE A 44 -6.74 -4.50 -20.90
N SER A 45 -7.31 -3.30 -20.71
CA SER A 45 -7.40 -2.29 -21.75
C SER A 45 -6.72 -1.00 -21.26
N LEU A 46 -5.82 -0.43 -22.08
CA LEU A 46 -5.26 0.89 -21.80
C LEU A 46 -6.37 1.93 -21.92
N ILE A 47 -6.33 2.95 -21.05
CA ILE A 47 -7.24 4.08 -21.15
C ILE A 47 -6.66 5.02 -22.19
N GLU A 48 -7.36 5.17 -23.31
CA GLU A 48 -6.98 6.03 -24.42
C GLU A 48 -7.71 7.36 -24.27
N ASP A 49 -7.02 8.34 -23.74
CA ASP A 49 -7.41 9.74 -23.64
C ASP A 49 -6.17 10.61 -23.85
N ASP A 50 -6.28 11.91 -23.70
CA ASP A 50 -5.18 12.85 -23.95
C ASP A 50 -4.11 12.84 -22.83
N GLU A 51 -4.28 12.02 -21.78
CA GLU A 51 -3.32 11.94 -20.69
C GLU A 51 -2.36 10.75 -20.81
N PRO A 52 -1.11 10.89 -20.29
CA PRO A 52 -0.17 9.78 -20.24
C PRO A 52 -0.74 8.57 -19.48
N ASN A 53 -0.71 7.40 -20.09
CA ASN A 53 -1.22 6.16 -19.49
C ASN A 53 -0.12 5.23 -18.97
N VAL A 54 1.16 5.61 -19.08
CA VAL A 54 2.29 4.84 -18.56
C VAL A 54 3.35 5.74 -17.94
N LEU A 55 3.67 5.50 -16.68
CA LEU A 55 4.86 6.01 -16.02
C LEU A 55 5.87 4.87 -15.89
N TYR A 56 6.92 4.86 -16.72
CA TYR A 56 7.94 3.83 -16.66
C TYR A 56 9.18 4.26 -15.90
N TYR A 57 9.91 3.31 -15.34
CA TYR A 57 11.19 3.52 -14.69
C TYR A 57 12.26 2.75 -15.43
N SER A 58 13.33 3.46 -15.86
CA SER A 58 14.49 2.81 -16.46
C SER A 58 15.23 1.94 -15.42
N ARG A 59 15.84 0.86 -15.87
CA ARG A 59 16.60 -0.05 -14.98
C ARG A 59 17.71 0.67 -14.20
N GLU A 60 18.35 1.62 -14.81
CA GLU A 60 19.42 2.42 -14.21
C GLU A 60 18.98 3.25 -13.01
N LYS A 61 17.67 3.60 -12.98
CA LYS A 61 17.05 4.36 -11.88
C LYS A 61 16.33 3.46 -10.88
N THR A 62 16.49 2.15 -10.96
CA THR A 62 15.92 1.21 -10.00
C THR A 62 16.99 0.73 -9.02
N ILE A 63 16.59 0.43 -7.81
CA ILE A 63 17.44 -0.16 -6.79
C ILE A 63 16.85 -1.49 -6.34
N ASN A 64 17.73 -2.42 -5.99
CA ASN A 64 17.30 -3.65 -5.36
C ASN A 64 16.90 -3.35 -3.91
N ALA A 65 15.60 -3.54 -3.58
CA ALA A 65 15.06 -3.28 -2.25
C ALA A 65 15.76 -4.11 -1.15
N CYS A 66 16.25 -5.33 -1.47
CA CYS A 66 17.03 -6.13 -0.54
C CYS A 66 18.34 -5.43 -0.18
N GLN A 67 19.03 -4.81 -1.14
CA GLN A 67 20.27 -4.08 -0.84
C GLN A 67 20.01 -2.84 0.01
N ALA A 68 18.91 -2.13 -0.26
CA ALA A 68 18.58 -0.89 0.45
C ALA A 68 18.07 -1.12 1.88
N PHE A 69 17.23 -2.12 2.08
CA PHE A 69 16.44 -2.25 3.33
C PHE A 69 16.73 -3.51 4.13
N ARG A 70 17.37 -4.53 3.55
CA ARG A 70 17.58 -5.81 4.20
C ARG A 70 18.27 -5.70 5.57
N PRO A 71 19.36 -4.94 5.76
CA PRO A 71 20.00 -4.85 7.06
C PRO A 71 19.05 -4.36 8.16
N PHE A 72 18.23 -3.35 7.86
CA PHE A 72 17.24 -2.83 8.80
C PHE A 72 16.11 -3.83 9.04
N VAL A 73 15.58 -4.45 7.98
CA VAL A 73 14.46 -5.39 8.08
C VAL A 73 14.87 -6.64 8.84
N ASP A 74 16.04 -7.22 8.55
CA ASP A 74 16.56 -8.41 9.22
C ASP A 74 16.80 -8.13 10.71
N TYR A 75 17.40 -7.00 11.05
CA TYR A 75 17.62 -6.58 12.44
C TYR A 75 16.29 -6.41 13.20
N MET A 76 15.34 -5.68 12.64
CA MET A 76 14.02 -5.50 13.28
C MET A 76 13.24 -6.81 13.39
N TYR A 77 13.37 -7.70 12.41
CA TYR A 77 12.74 -9.02 12.46
C TYR A 77 13.35 -9.91 13.56
N GLN A 78 14.66 -9.86 13.72
CA GLN A 78 15.35 -10.56 14.82
C GLN A 78 14.87 -10.04 16.18
N LEU A 79 14.77 -8.72 16.38
CA LEU A 79 14.22 -8.14 17.60
C LEU A 79 12.77 -8.57 17.85
N LYS A 80 11.93 -8.58 16.80
CA LYS A 80 10.56 -9.08 16.87
C LYS A 80 10.51 -10.56 17.28
N SER A 81 11.37 -11.40 16.70
CA SER A 81 11.42 -12.84 17.01
C SER A 81 11.87 -13.11 18.46
N ASN A 82 12.67 -12.20 19.01
CA ASN A 82 13.06 -12.21 20.42
C ASN A 82 12.04 -11.53 21.35
N ASN A 83 10.83 -11.23 20.85
CA ASN A 83 9.75 -10.59 21.60
C ASN A 83 10.11 -9.21 22.19
N ILE A 84 11.03 -8.48 21.57
CA ILE A 84 11.38 -7.13 21.99
C ILE A 84 10.20 -6.19 21.69
N LEU A 85 9.70 -5.54 22.75
CA LEU A 85 8.57 -4.64 22.68
C LEU A 85 8.81 -3.51 21.68
N GLY A 86 7.84 -3.26 20.83
CA GLY A 86 7.90 -2.18 19.84
C GLY A 86 8.59 -2.53 18.51
N ALA A 87 9.39 -3.61 18.42
CA ALA A 87 10.09 -3.97 17.19
C ALA A 87 9.14 -4.18 16.00
N LYS A 88 8.00 -4.84 16.21
CA LYS A 88 6.95 -5.00 15.19
C LYS A 88 6.40 -3.65 14.72
N ASN A 89 6.17 -2.73 15.63
CA ASN A 89 5.63 -1.41 15.31
C ASN A 89 6.64 -0.58 14.52
N ILE A 90 7.92 -0.59 14.91
CA ILE A 90 9.00 0.10 14.18
C ILE A 90 9.11 -0.46 12.76
N LEU A 91 9.09 -1.78 12.59
CA LEU A 91 9.13 -2.41 11.28
C LEU A 91 7.94 -1.96 10.41
N ASN A 92 6.73 -1.92 10.97
CA ASN A 92 5.55 -1.47 10.24
C ASN A 92 5.57 0.04 9.94
N CYS A 93 6.20 0.85 10.79
CA CYS A 93 6.34 2.29 10.58
C CYS A 93 7.27 2.65 9.42
N LEU A 94 8.17 1.76 9.00
CA LEU A 94 9.10 2.01 7.89
C LEU A 94 8.38 2.54 6.65
N TRP A 95 7.29 1.89 6.25
CA TRP A 95 6.54 2.28 5.06
C TRP A 95 5.83 3.61 5.21
N GLY A 96 5.34 3.90 6.41
CA GLY A 96 4.77 5.21 6.75
C GLY A 96 5.81 6.31 6.64
N ALA A 97 6.98 6.09 7.21
CA ALA A 97 8.09 7.05 7.18
C ALA A 97 8.59 7.32 5.76
N LEU A 98 8.70 6.28 4.92
CA LEU A 98 9.10 6.46 3.51
C LEU A 98 8.08 7.27 2.70
N CYS A 99 6.82 7.29 3.10
CA CYS A 99 5.72 7.98 2.41
C CYS A 99 5.22 9.22 3.16
N GLU A 100 5.97 9.68 4.15
CA GLU A 100 5.61 10.89 4.89
C GLU A 100 5.63 12.09 3.94
N SER A 101 4.48 12.79 3.87
CA SER A 101 4.34 13.98 3.04
C SER A 101 5.15 15.15 3.60
N MET A 102 5.71 15.96 2.70
CA MET A 102 6.40 17.20 3.04
C MET A 102 5.36 18.29 3.36
N ASN A 103 4.71 18.16 4.52
CA ASN A 103 3.73 19.12 4.98
C ASN A 103 4.35 20.04 6.02
N PHE A 104 3.97 21.33 5.96
CA PHE A 104 4.29 22.33 6.95
C PHE A 104 3.01 22.68 7.71
N ILE A 105 3.10 22.73 9.02
CA ILE A 105 1.99 23.16 9.88
C ILE A 105 2.39 24.49 10.48
N VAL A 106 1.59 25.51 10.23
CA VAL A 106 1.75 26.85 10.81
C VAL A 106 0.51 27.13 11.63
N TYR A 107 0.71 27.71 12.83
CA TYR A 107 -0.39 28.13 13.68
C TYR A 107 -0.57 29.64 13.54
N HIS A 108 -1.81 30.04 13.33
CA HIS A 108 -2.20 31.43 13.15
C HIS A 108 -3.30 31.82 14.11
N THR A 109 -3.24 33.06 14.61
CA THR A 109 -4.33 33.68 15.37
C THR A 109 -5.27 34.43 14.41
N ALA A 110 -6.56 34.39 14.67
CA ALA A 110 -7.56 35.09 13.89
C ALA A 110 -7.23 36.61 13.83
N GLY A 111 -7.28 37.19 12.64
CA GLY A 111 -6.95 38.62 12.43
C GLY A 111 -5.48 38.95 12.23
N ALA A 112 -4.55 37.98 12.34
CA ALA A 112 -3.16 38.18 11.98
C ALA A 112 -2.94 38.11 10.47
N GLU A 113 -2.05 38.94 9.93
CA GLU A 113 -1.66 38.83 8.53
C GLU A 113 -0.92 37.53 8.28
N THR A 114 -1.36 36.77 7.26
CA THR A 114 -0.76 35.49 6.89
C THR A 114 -0.02 35.64 5.57
N HIS A 115 1.31 35.61 5.63
CA HIS A 115 2.10 35.46 4.43
C HIS A 115 2.16 33.97 4.02
N ILE A 116 1.33 33.58 3.04
CA ILE A 116 1.38 32.24 2.45
C ILE A 116 2.44 32.28 1.35
N ASP A 117 3.49 31.49 1.53
CA ASP A 117 4.54 31.28 0.55
C ASP A 117 3.92 30.66 -0.73
N GLN A 118 4.15 31.28 -1.88
CA GLN A 118 3.62 30.79 -3.16
C GLN A 118 4.12 29.37 -3.50
N ASP A 119 5.30 29.01 -2.99
CA ASP A 119 5.87 27.67 -3.17
C ASP A 119 5.26 26.62 -2.24
N LYS A 120 4.34 27.02 -1.37
CA LYS A 120 3.67 26.17 -0.38
C LYS A 120 2.17 26.35 -0.42
N PRO A 121 1.49 25.83 -1.43
CA PRO A 121 0.05 25.94 -1.55
C PRO A 121 -0.67 25.41 -0.30
N LEU A 122 -1.75 26.07 0.02
CA LEU A 122 -2.64 25.74 1.12
C LEU A 122 -3.36 24.41 0.84
N ILE A 123 -3.26 23.46 1.80
CA ILE A 123 -4.02 22.21 1.74
C ILE A 123 -5.30 22.31 2.57
N SER A 124 -5.21 22.80 3.80
CA SER A 124 -6.36 22.91 4.69
C SER A 124 -6.14 23.95 5.77
N ILE A 125 -7.25 24.55 6.23
CA ILE A 125 -7.33 25.37 7.43
C ILE A 125 -8.30 24.68 8.37
N LYS A 126 -7.91 24.52 9.65
CA LYS A 126 -8.76 23.93 10.68
C LYS A 126 -8.69 24.73 11.96
N PRO A 127 -9.82 24.99 12.63
CA PRO A 127 -9.79 25.59 13.96
C PRO A 127 -9.07 24.64 14.94
N ARG A 128 -8.27 25.20 15.83
CA ARG A 128 -7.59 24.44 16.87
C ARG A 128 -8.58 24.16 18.02
N ARG A 129 -8.79 22.89 18.35
CA ARG A 129 -9.82 22.43 19.30
C ARG A 129 -9.80 23.07 20.70
N LYS A 130 -8.70 23.74 21.07
CA LYS A 130 -8.53 24.34 22.41
C LYS A 130 -8.71 25.86 22.44
N ASN A 131 -8.70 26.52 21.27
CA ASN A 131 -8.81 27.97 21.17
C ASN A 131 -9.43 28.33 19.83
N GLU A 132 -10.63 28.91 19.84
CA GLU A 132 -11.37 29.28 18.64
C GLU A 132 -10.71 30.41 17.83
N GLU A 133 -9.77 31.14 18.43
CA GLU A 133 -9.00 32.19 17.80
C GLU A 133 -7.75 31.68 17.07
N GLU A 134 -7.36 30.43 17.30
CA GLU A 134 -6.18 29.82 16.64
C GLU A 134 -6.58 28.84 15.54
N TYR A 135 -5.87 28.92 14.42
CA TYR A 135 -6.06 28.04 13.27
C TYR A 135 -4.77 27.27 12.97
N GLU A 136 -4.94 25.99 12.65
CA GLU A 136 -3.90 25.15 12.06
C GLU A 136 -3.98 25.27 10.54
N ILE A 137 -2.95 25.83 9.94
CA ILE A 137 -2.80 25.99 8.50
C ILE A 137 -1.84 24.92 8.01
N LYS A 138 -2.31 24.04 7.15
CA LYS A 138 -1.49 22.98 6.53
C LYS A 138 -1.11 23.37 5.12
N LEU A 139 0.19 23.45 4.88
CA LEU A 139 0.80 23.77 3.59
C LEU A 139 1.59 22.57 3.08
N GLN A 140 1.75 22.44 1.77
CA GLN A 140 2.57 21.39 1.15
C GLN A 140 3.55 22.04 0.16
N SER A 141 4.79 21.53 0.10
CA SER A 141 5.74 21.98 -0.92
C SER A 141 5.32 21.52 -2.30
N ILE A 142 5.39 22.41 -3.30
CA ILE A 142 5.18 22.08 -4.70
C ILE A 142 6.40 21.37 -5.30
N HIS A 143 7.59 21.60 -4.76
CA HIS A 143 8.84 21.04 -5.28
C HIS A 143 9.10 19.62 -4.79
N LYS A 144 8.63 19.27 -3.60
CA LYS A 144 8.86 17.96 -2.99
C LYS A 144 7.63 17.50 -2.22
N THR A 145 6.91 16.54 -2.78
CA THR A 145 5.68 16.01 -2.17
C THR A 145 5.94 15.15 -0.92
N PHE A 146 7.05 14.41 -0.90
CA PHE A 146 7.40 13.50 0.20
C PHE A 146 8.75 13.86 0.81
N LYS A 147 8.92 13.59 2.11
CA LYS A 147 10.20 13.79 2.82
C LYS A 147 11.29 12.87 2.30
N SER A 148 10.91 11.65 1.90
CA SER A 148 11.81 10.63 1.40
C SER A 148 11.72 10.49 -0.12
N ASP A 149 12.85 10.27 -0.77
CA ASP A 149 12.91 9.94 -2.20
C ASP A 149 12.44 8.51 -2.50
N TRP A 150 12.25 7.69 -1.45
CA TRP A 150 11.82 6.30 -1.52
C TRP A 150 10.31 6.11 -1.51
N ALA A 151 9.51 7.17 -1.40
CA ALA A 151 8.04 7.10 -1.38
C ALA A 151 7.46 6.33 -2.57
N ARG A 152 8.13 6.38 -3.72
CA ARG A 152 7.76 5.69 -4.96
C ARG A 152 7.78 4.15 -4.85
N LEU A 153 8.42 3.58 -3.83
CA LEU A 153 8.46 2.13 -3.61
C LEU A 153 7.13 1.57 -3.09
N LYS A 154 6.34 2.39 -2.38
CA LYS A 154 5.10 1.95 -1.73
C LYS A 154 4.12 1.24 -2.66
N PRO A 155 3.74 1.77 -3.83
CA PRO A 155 2.80 1.08 -4.72
C PRO A 155 3.30 -0.28 -5.16
N PHE A 156 4.60 -0.43 -5.47
CA PHE A 156 5.18 -1.71 -5.89
C PHE A 156 5.21 -2.74 -4.77
N LEU A 157 5.52 -2.29 -3.54
CA LEU A 157 5.50 -3.15 -2.38
C LEU A 157 4.09 -3.67 -2.09
N LEU A 158 3.10 -2.78 -2.11
CA LEU A 158 1.69 -3.15 -1.90
C LEU A 158 1.20 -4.11 -2.99
N SER A 159 1.58 -3.88 -4.24
CA SER A 159 1.25 -4.78 -5.35
C SER A 159 1.89 -6.14 -5.17
N LYS A 160 3.14 -6.19 -4.70
CA LYS A 160 3.82 -7.46 -4.40
C LYS A 160 3.10 -8.23 -3.29
N GLY A 161 2.73 -7.55 -2.19
CA GLY A 161 1.96 -8.16 -1.10
C GLY A 161 0.62 -8.71 -1.59
N ARG A 162 -0.14 -7.93 -2.37
CA ARG A 162 -1.40 -8.38 -2.98
C ARG A 162 -1.21 -9.60 -3.89
N THR A 163 -0.16 -9.62 -4.70
CA THR A 163 0.14 -10.75 -5.58
C THR A 163 0.46 -12.02 -4.80
N LEU A 164 1.24 -11.92 -3.71
CA LEU A 164 1.53 -13.06 -2.85
C LEU A 164 0.25 -13.62 -2.22
N LEU A 165 -0.59 -12.75 -1.69
CA LEU A 165 -1.88 -13.13 -1.11
C LEU A 165 -2.80 -13.76 -2.16
N SER A 166 -2.90 -13.16 -3.34
CA SER A 166 -3.67 -13.68 -4.47
C SER A 166 -3.24 -15.10 -4.86
N LYS A 167 -1.93 -15.34 -4.96
CA LYS A 167 -1.39 -16.67 -5.27
C LYS A 167 -1.66 -17.71 -4.18
N ALA A 168 -1.69 -17.28 -2.93
CA ALA A 168 -2.05 -18.17 -1.82
C ALA A 168 -3.54 -18.52 -1.80
N ILE A 169 -4.40 -17.59 -2.27
CA ILE A 169 -5.85 -17.78 -2.35
C ILE A 169 -6.25 -18.65 -3.54
N GLU A 170 -5.63 -18.44 -4.72
CA GLU A 170 -6.05 -18.96 -6.01
C GLU A 170 -6.38 -20.47 -6.01
N PRO A 171 -5.58 -21.36 -5.39
CA PRO A 171 -5.88 -22.79 -5.39
C PRO A 171 -7.15 -23.16 -4.60
N ASN A 172 -7.65 -22.27 -3.76
CA ASN A 172 -8.67 -22.57 -2.76
C ASN A 172 -9.71 -21.44 -2.59
N THR A 173 -10.01 -20.70 -3.65
CA THR A 173 -10.92 -19.54 -3.63
C THR A 173 -12.28 -19.86 -3.04
N GLU A 174 -12.80 -21.08 -3.25
CA GLU A 174 -14.09 -21.55 -2.74
C GLU A 174 -14.14 -21.60 -1.20
N HIS A 175 -13.01 -21.91 -0.56
CA HIS A 175 -12.91 -21.99 0.91
C HIS A 175 -12.53 -20.67 1.56
N ILE A 176 -12.08 -19.66 0.79
CA ILE A 176 -11.73 -18.35 1.32
C ILE A 176 -12.97 -17.47 1.40
N MET A 177 -13.35 -17.13 2.62
CA MET A 177 -14.49 -16.25 2.89
C MET A 177 -14.11 -14.78 2.66
N ARG A 178 -12.89 -14.40 3.04
CA ARG A 178 -12.40 -13.02 2.95
C ARG A 178 -10.88 -12.93 2.96
N GLY A 179 -10.33 -12.05 2.13
CA GLY A 179 -8.97 -11.53 2.26
C GLY A 179 -9.01 -10.09 2.78
N HIS A 180 -8.19 -9.76 3.76
CA HIS A 180 -8.10 -8.41 4.30
C HIS A 180 -6.64 -8.04 4.53
N THR A 181 -6.14 -7.09 3.77
CA THR A 181 -4.75 -6.57 3.80
C THR A 181 -3.70 -7.67 3.67
N ASP A 182 -3.34 -8.31 4.78
CA ASP A 182 -2.32 -9.36 4.93
C ASP A 182 -2.87 -10.63 5.60
N SER A 183 -4.19 -10.73 5.75
CA SER A 183 -4.85 -11.85 6.41
C SER A 183 -5.91 -12.52 5.54
N LEU A 184 -6.13 -13.81 5.79
CA LEU A 184 -7.12 -14.65 5.15
C LEU A 184 -8.08 -15.23 6.18
N TYR A 185 -9.35 -15.27 5.83
CA TYR A 185 -10.40 -15.96 6.59
C TYR A 185 -10.91 -17.12 5.74
N SER A 186 -10.76 -18.34 6.24
CA SER A 186 -11.18 -19.56 5.57
C SER A 186 -12.29 -20.28 6.34
N SER A 187 -13.18 -20.95 5.61
CA SER A 187 -14.21 -21.83 6.17
C SER A 187 -13.67 -23.19 6.63
N ILE A 188 -12.48 -23.55 6.20
CA ILE A 188 -11.80 -24.80 6.58
C ILE A 188 -10.42 -24.50 7.18
N LYS A 189 -9.78 -25.51 7.78
CA LYS A 189 -8.44 -25.35 8.34
C LYS A 189 -7.43 -25.04 7.25
N LEU A 190 -6.66 -24.00 7.45
CA LEU A 190 -5.66 -23.51 6.47
C LEU A 190 -4.48 -24.47 6.26
N ASN A 191 -4.19 -25.36 7.21
CA ASN A 191 -3.09 -26.33 7.07
C ASN A 191 -3.22 -27.21 5.82
N ASP A 192 -4.46 -27.41 5.36
CA ASP A 192 -4.76 -28.21 4.17
C ASP A 192 -4.74 -27.36 2.88
N LEU A 193 -4.65 -26.03 2.99
CA LEU A 193 -4.81 -25.09 1.88
C LEU A 193 -3.54 -24.34 1.52
N VAL A 194 -2.74 -23.95 2.50
CA VAL A 194 -1.61 -23.04 2.33
C VAL A 194 -0.45 -23.50 3.19
N TYR A 195 0.76 -23.39 2.67
CA TYR A 195 1.97 -23.62 3.48
C TYR A 195 2.03 -22.62 4.63
N LEU A 196 2.03 -23.15 5.86
CA LEU A 196 2.20 -22.36 7.06
C LEU A 196 3.65 -22.45 7.53
N GLY A 197 4.25 -21.32 7.86
CA GLY A 197 5.63 -21.26 8.31
C GLY A 197 5.87 -20.18 9.35
N SER A 198 7.08 -20.11 9.85
CA SER A 198 7.53 -19.13 10.84
C SER A 198 8.54 -18.13 10.31
N ASN A 199 8.98 -18.29 9.07
CA ASN A 199 9.94 -17.39 8.46
C ASN A 199 9.30 -16.06 8.06
N MET A 200 10.14 -15.08 7.74
CA MET A 200 9.68 -13.80 7.22
C MET A 200 8.98 -14.00 5.85
N GLY A 201 7.73 -13.60 5.76
CA GLY A 201 6.91 -13.74 4.54
C GLY A 201 6.03 -14.99 4.52
N ASP A 202 6.21 -15.93 5.44
CA ASP A 202 5.33 -17.07 5.57
C ASP A 202 3.96 -16.67 6.13
N ILE A 203 2.92 -17.42 5.74
CA ILE A 203 1.59 -17.29 6.31
C ILE A 203 1.60 -17.99 7.67
N GLN A 204 1.11 -17.31 8.69
CA GLN A 204 1.02 -17.82 10.05
C GLN A 204 -0.42 -18.04 10.47
N TYR A 205 -0.69 -19.12 11.19
CA TYR A 205 -1.98 -19.35 11.80
C TYR A 205 -2.22 -18.35 12.93
N ALA A 206 -3.30 -17.57 12.83
CA ALA A 206 -3.65 -16.57 13.84
C ALA A 206 -4.67 -17.06 14.86
N GLY A 207 -5.51 -18.00 14.49
CA GLY A 207 -6.56 -18.55 15.37
C GLY A 207 -7.75 -19.08 14.61
N SER A 208 -8.70 -19.71 15.34
CA SER A 208 -9.99 -20.13 14.81
C SER A 208 -11.12 -19.70 15.74
N CYS A 209 -12.29 -19.47 15.18
CA CYS A 209 -13.49 -19.28 15.96
C CYS A 209 -14.65 -20.07 15.38
N LYS A 210 -15.58 -20.47 16.24
CA LYS A 210 -16.85 -21.10 15.83
C LYS A 210 -17.88 -20.00 15.62
N ASN A 211 -18.70 -20.11 14.57
CA ASN A 211 -19.80 -19.19 14.28
C ASN A 211 -19.35 -17.74 13.96
N ALA A 212 -18.23 -17.58 13.25
CA ALA A 212 -17.79 -16.27 12.77
C ALA A 212 -18.80 -15.68 11.78
N LYS A 213 -19.19 -14.42 12.00
CA LYS A 213 -20.01 -13.66 11.06
C LYS A 213 -19.23 -12.45 10.56
N ILE A 214 -19.06 -12.34 9.25
CA ILE A 214 -18.49 -11.14 8.63
C ILE A 214 -19.61 -10.11 8.51
N LEU A 215 -19.58 -9.06 9.36
CA LEU A 215 -20.63 -8.05 9.43
C LEU A 215 -20.47 -6.95 8.37
N ILE A 216 -19.26 -6.70 7.90
CA ILE A 216 -18.96 -5.63 6.95
C ILE A 216 -18.06 -6.19 5.86
N ASN A 217 -18.55 -6.20 4.63
CA ASN A 217 -17.70 -6.28 3.45
C ASN A 217 -17.20 -4.88 3.17
N VAL A 218 -16.17 -4.43 3.88
CA VAL A 218 -15.49 -3.20 3.53
C VAL A 218 -14.65 -3.51 2.30
N VAL A 219 -15.16 -3.15 1.14
CA VAL A 219 -14.39 -3.04 -0.08
C VAL A 219 -13.61 -1.74 0.05
N PHE A 220 -12.33 -1.80 0.41
CA PHE A 220 -11.42 -0.66 0.41
C PHE A 220 -10.73 -0.54 -0.93
#